data_47646c2405ebdb7a6649fcd85f420913
#
_entry.id   47646c2405ebdb7a6649fcd85f420913
#
_cell.length_a   1.000
_cell.length_b   1.000
_cell.length_c   1.000
_cell.angle_alpha   90.00
_cell.angle_beta   90.00
_cell.angle_gamma   90.00
#
_symmetry.space_group_name_H-M   'P 1'
#
loop_
_entity.id
_entity.type
_entity.pdbx_description
1 polymer ?
#
loop_
_entity_poly.entity_id
_entity_poly.type
_entity_poly.pdbx_seq_one_letter_code
_entity_poly.pdbx_strand_id
1 'polypeptide(L)'
;MQPICYKITPESKLSRDFVANVCGLRPRIVRQGCTFGRRLCFAHSPEATAALCSPFATKSHLKVNFRAILLQMCIICCTFATYLHLRENMFLIQNTLVSLVVLEKDFCCDLDKCRGCCCIEGDEGAPLTDEEEQKIREILPIILPDMTKEARAVVEAQGLSYLDPSGEKVTSIVNDKDCVFARTDHNGWCYCLIEKAYNAGKIDFKKPISCHLYPIRLNQVGDMIGVEYHRWDICHCARVLGKKLHLPIYQFLKEPLIRRFGQEWYDELCLVAEEWKKQGR
;
A
#
# COMPACT_ATOMS: atom_id res chain seq x y z
N MET A 1 -17.57 -2.98 -22.20
CA MET A 1 -16.28 -3.64 -22.49
C MET A 1 -16.24 -4.96 -21.75
N GLN A 2 -16.27 -6.07 -22.48
CA GLN A 2 -16.24 -7.41 -21.89
C GLN A 2 -14.84 -7.77 -21.42
N PRO A 3 -14.67 -8.49 -20.30
CA PRO A 3 -13.37 -8.97 -19.86
C PRO A 3 -12.90 -10.09 -20.79
N ILE A 4 -11.74 -9.92 -21.40
CA ILE A 4 -11.09 -10.95 -22.22
C ILE A 4 -10.42 -11.94 -21.25
N CYS A 5 -11.04 -13.10 -21.09
CA CYS A 5 -10.41 -14.25 -20.43
C CYS A 5 -9.44 -14.91 -21.40
N TYR A 6 -8.14 -14.80 -21.18
CA TYR A 6 -7.16 -15.63 -21.83
C TYR A 6 -7.15 -17.03 -21.20
N LYS A 7 -7.39 -18.06 -22.04
CA LYS A 7 -7.16 -19.46 -21.68
C LYS A 7 -5.65 -19.70 -21.56
N ILE A 8 -5.19 -20.03 -20.37
CA ILE A 8 -3.81 -20.44 -20.10
C ILE A 8 -3.76 -21.97 -20.30
N THR A 9 -2.87 -22.44 -21.16
CA THR A 9 -2.55 -23.85 -21.31
C THR A 9 -1.67 -24.34 -20.15
N PRO A 10 -1.86 -25.56 -19.63
CA PRO A 10 -1.19 -26.03 -18.42
C PRO A 10 0.15 -26.71 -18.73
N GLU A 11 1.20 -25.95 -18.89
CA GLU A 11 2.58 -26.50 -18.91
C GLU A 11 3.58 -25.53 -18.27
N SER A 12 3.51 -25.39 -16.95
CA SER A 12 4.65 -25.01 -16.12
C SER A 12 4.48 -25.62 -14.72
N LYS A 13 5.16 -26.74 -14.51
CA LYS A 13 5.31 -27.34 -13.17
C LYS A 13 6.19 -26.44 -12.32
N LEU A 14 5.59 -25.53 -11.55
CA LEU A 14 6.29 -25.02 -10.36
C LEU A 14 6.29 -26.14 -9.32
N SER A 15 7.50 -26.55 -8.90
CA SER A 15 7.69 -27.64 -7.97
C SER A 15 7.10 -27.28 -6.59
N ARG A 16 6.57 -28.32 -5.89
CA ARG A 16 6.10 -28.22 -4.48
C ARG A 16 7.17 -27.66 -3.53
N ASP A 17 8.41 -27.66 -3.94
CA ASP A 17 9.56 -27.19 -3.18
C ASP A 17 9.67 -25.66 -3.13
N PHE A 18 9.08 -24.94 -4.12
CA PHE A 18 9.06 -23.48 -4.13
C PHE A 18 8.16 -22.92 -3.03
N VAL A 19 6.96 -23.51 -2.85
CA VAL A 19 6.02 -23.07 -1.79
C VAL A 19 6.59 -23.38 -0.40
N ALA A 20 7.31 -24.49 -0.24
CA ALA A 20 7.96 -24.85 1.02
C ALA A 20 9.12 -23.90 1.38
N ASN A 21 9.86 -23.39 0.39
CA ASN A 21 10.96 -22.44 0.62
C ASN A 21 10.48 -21.01 0.93
N VAL A 22 9.34 -20.58 0.37
CA VAL A 22 8.75 -19.25 0.66
C VAL A 22 8.09 -19.23 2.04
N CYS A 23 7.50 -20.35 2.50
CA CYS A 23 6.84 -20.43 3.80
C CYS A 23 7.75 -20.85 4.97
N GLY A 24 8.96 -21.31 4.75
CA GLY A 24 10.02 -21.56 5.76
C GLY A 24 9.65 -22.39 6.99
N LEU A 25 8.50 -23.07 7.03
CA LEU A 25 8.03 -23.84 8.18
C LEU A 25 7.45 -25.19 7.75
N ARG A 26 8.13 -26.27 8.16
CA ARG A 26 7.56 -27.62 8.10
C ARG A 26 6.32 -27.73 9.01
N PRO A 27 5.22 -28.41 8.58
CA PRO A 27 3.92 -28.39 9.27
C PRO A 27 3.87 -29.08 10.64
N ARG A 28 4.98 -29.48 11.24
CA ARG A 28 5.01 -30.27 12.48
C ARG A 28 5.29 -29.52 13.79
N ILE A 29 5.60 -28.22 13.76
CA ILE A 29 5.98 -27.49 15.00
C ILE A 29 4.87 -26.56 15.53
N VAL A 30 3.78 -26.35 14.81
CA VAL A 30 2.73 -25.37 15.21
C VAL A 30 1.67 -25.95 16.18
N ARG A 31 1.68 -27.26 16.51
CA ARG A 31 0.63 -27.84 17.39
C ARG A 31 0.94 -27.90 18.90
N GLN A 32 2.08 -27.42 19.39
CA GLN A 32 2.44 -27.52 20.82
C GLN A 32 2.86 -26.22 21.51
N GLY A 33 2.67 -25.05 20.95
CA GLY A 33 3.22 -23.78 21.48
C GLY A 33 2.24 -22.71 21.95
N CYS A 34 0.94 -22.92 21.97
CA CYS A 34 -0.03 -21.82 22.22
C CYS A 34 -0.93 -21.94 23.47
N THR A 35 -0.48 -22.63 24.53
CA THR A 35 -1.25 -22.63 25.80
C THR A 35 -0.69 -21.69 26.86
N PHE A 36 0.45 -21.04 26.63
CA PHE A 36 1.08 -20.16 27.65
C PHE A 36 0.80 -18.64 27.46
N GLY A 37 0.28 -18.21 26.32
CA GLY A 37 0.10 -16.78 25.98
C GLY A 37 -1.20 -16.13 26.45
N ARG A 38 -2.20 -16.89 26.94
CA ARG A 38 -3.53 -16.31 27.27
C ARG A 38 -3.76 -15.93 28.73
N ARG A 39 -2.80 -16.11 29.62
CA ARG A 39 -2.95 -15.76 31.07
C ARG A 39 -2.10 -14.60 31.56
N LEU A 40 -1.30 -13.95 30.73
CA LEU A 40 -0.40 -12.86 31.18
C LEU A 40 -0.86 -11.44 30.81
N CYS A 41 -1.98 -11.28 30.08
CA CYS A 41 -2.45 -9.95 29.68
C CYS A 41 -3.62 -9.38 30.50
N PHE A 42 -4.04 -10.01 31.60
CA PHE A 42 -5.16 -9.53 32.44
C PHE A 42 -4.76 -9.31 33.90
N ALA A 43 -3.72 -8.55 34.17
CA ALA A 43 -3.43 -8.04 35.52
C ALA A 43 -2.94 -6.59 35.43
N HIS A 44 -3.84 -5.67 35.08
CA HIS A 44 -3.66 -4.25 35.32
C HIS A 44 -4.53 -3.86 36.54
N SER A 45 -4.04 -4.23 37.71
CA SER A 45 -4.43 -3.59 38.99
C SER A 45 -3.15 -3.28 39.76
N PRO A 46 -2.97 -2.04 40.26
CA PRO A 46 -1.78 -1.64 40.99
C PRO A 46 -1.58 -2.37 42.34
N GLU A 47 -2.55 -3.12 42.80
CA GLU A 47 -2.53 -3.77 44.11
C GLU A 47 -1.94 -5.19 44.13
N ALA A 48 -1.73 -5.83 42.94
CA ALA A 48 -1.21 -7.20 42.87
C ALA A 48 0.31 -7.33 42.89
N THR A 49 1.06 -6.21 42.92
CA THR A 49 2.54 -6.19 42.90
C THR A 49 3.19 -6.14 44.28
N ALA A 50 2.41 -6.06 45.35
CA ALA A 50 2.96 -5.93 46.73
C ALA A 50 3.23 -7.27 47.45
N ALA A 51 2.81 -8.42 46.92
CA ALA A 51 2.79 -9.70 47.63
C ALA A 51 3.95 -10.68 47.32
N LEU A 52 4.94 -10.32 46.51
CA LEU A 52 6.04 -11.23 46.11
C LEU A 52 7.46 -10.65 46.37
N CYS A 53 7.64 -9.79 47.36
CA CYS A 53 8.97 -9.39 47.83
C CYS A 53 9.16 -9.73 49.28
N SER A 54 9.65 -10.92 49.60
CA SER A 54 10.29 -11.24 50.87
C SER A 54 11.82 -11.05 50.75
N PRO A 55 12.52 -10.55 51.77
CA PRO A 55 13.86 -9.98 51.64
C PRO A 55 14.94 -11.04 51.75
N PHE A 56 15.79 -11.20 50.75
CA PHE A 56 17.15 -11.68 50.96
C PHE A 56 18.12 -10.54 50.66
N ALA A 57 18.65 -10.00 51.72
CA ALA A 57 19.72 -9.01 51.69
C ALA A 57 21.05 -9.73 51.46
N THR A 58 21.93 -9.26 50.61
CA THR A 58 23.16 -8.54 50.87
C THR A 58 24.14 -8.61 49.70
N LYS A 59 24.63 -7.43 49.39
CA LYS A 59 25.93 -7.06 48.82
C LYS A 59 26.07 -6.92 47.31
N SER A 60 26.35 -5.67 47.00
CA SER A 60 27.19 -5.07 45.97
C SER A 60 26.54 -4.71 44.63
N HIS A 61 26.34 -3.43 44.47
CA HIS A 61 26.52 -2.59 43.27
C HIS A 61 26.26 -3.18 41.87
N LEU A 62 25.01 -3.41 41.58
CA LEU A 62 24.41 -3.12 40.27
C LEU A 62 22.93 -2.83 40.52
N LYS A 63 22.56 -1.57 40.63
CA LYS A 63 21.15 -1.15 40.56
C LYS A 63 20.71 -1.32 39.10
N VAL A 64 20.53 -2.57 38.68
CA VAL A 64 19.85 -2.87 37.40
C VAL A 64 18.43 -2.40 37.57
N ASN A 65 18.05 -1.40 36.80
CA ASN A 65 16.72 -0.84 36.83
C ASN A 65 15.74 -1.86 36.23
N PHE A 66 15.21 -2.73 37.09
CA PHE A 66 14.33 -3.83 36.71
C PHE A 66 13.08 -3.34 35.92
N ARG A 67 12.61 -2.09 36.20
CA ARG A 67 11.57 -1.44 35.42
C ARG A 67 12.01 -1.13 34.00
N ALA A 68 13.25 -0.71 33.81
CA ALA A 68 13.78 -0.43 32.47
C ALA A 68 13.94 -1.73 31.64
N ILE A 69 14.37 -2.83 32.29
CA ILE A 69 14.47 -4.15 31.65
C ILE A 69 13.08 -4.67 31.28
N LEU A 70 12.10 -4.59 32.17
CA LEU A 70 10.72 -5.00 31.88
C LEU A 70 10.09 -4.15 30.77
N LEU A 71 10.35 -2.85 30.75
CA LEU A 71 9.88 -1.97 29.68
C LEU A 71 10.54 -2.32 28.34
N GLN A 72 11.84 -2.61 28.35
CA GLN A 72 12.60 -3.01 27.18
C GLN A 72 12.16 -4.39 26.65
N MET A 73 11.90 -5.34 27.54
CA MET A 73 11.32 -6.63 27.17
C MET A 73 9.89 -6.50 26.61
N CYS A 74 9.06 -5.62 27.19
CA CYS A 74 7.72 -5.36 26.68
C CYS A 74 7.77 -4.72 25.29
N ILE A 75 8.67 -3.76 25.04
CA ILE A 75 8.89 -3.15 23.73
C ILE A 75 9.35 -4.22 22.72
N ILE A 76 10.31 -5.08 23.11
CA ILE A 76 10.80 -6.17 22.25
C ILE A 76 9.68 -7.17 21.96
N CYS A 77 8.87 -7.55 22.95
CA CYS A 77 7.73 -8.44 22.73
C CYS A 77 6.65 -7.80 21.85
N CYS A 78 6.35 -6.50 22.02
CA CYS A 78 5.40 -5.79 21.18
C CYS A 78 5.92 -5.63 19.75
N THR A 79 7.20 -5.29 19.56
CA THR A 79 7.82 -5.20 18.23
C THR A 79 7.88 -6.58 17.54
N PHE A 80 8.20 -7.63 18.30
CA PHE A 80 8.23 -9.00 17.76
C PHE A 80 6.83 -9.52 17.43
N ALA A 81 5.81 -9.22 18.27
CA ALA A 81 4.42 -9.55 17.98
C ALA A 81 3.90 -8.77 16.74
N THR A 82 4.25 -7.49 16.61
CA THR A 82 3.95 -6.68 15.43
C THR A 82 4.66 -7.23 14.19
N TYR A 83 5.94 -7.61 14.32
CA TYR A 83 6.72 -8.23 13.24
C TYR A 83 6.16 -9.59 12.80
N LEU A 84 5.71 -10.43 13.75
CA LEU A 84 5.03 -11.70 13.44
C LEU A 84 3.68 -11.46 12.77
N HIS A 85 2.90 -10.47 13.23
CA HIS A 85 1.61 -10.13 12.64
C HIS A 85 1.76 -9.55 11.22
N LEU A 86 2.82 -8.78 10.97
CA LEU A 86 3.18 -8.32 9.62
C LEU A 86 3.55 -9.49 8.72
N ARG A 87 4.29 -10.50 9.21
CA ARG A 87 4.63 -11.71 8.44
C ARG A 87 3.43 -12.57 8.07
N GLU A 88 2.40 -12.61 8.92
CA GLU A 88 1.18 -13.39 8.65
C GLU A 88 0.28 -12.75 7.58
N ASN A 89 0.48 -11.46 7.27
CA ASN A 89 -0.37 -10.71 6.35
C ASN A 89 0.35 -10.21 5.09
N MET A 90 1.60 -10.62 4.88
CA MET A 90 2.39 -10.23 3.72
C MET A 90 3.07 -11.46 3.09
N PHE A 91 3.32 -11.38 1.79
CA PHE A 91 4.06 -12.40 1.03
C PHE A 91 5.08 -11.73 0.11
N LEU A 92 6.09 -12.48 -0.26
CA LEU A 92 7.19 -12.01 -1.08
C LEU A 92 6.97 -12.41 -2.54
N ILE A 93 7.07 -11.44 -3.45
CA ILE A 93 7.19 -11.65 -4.89
C ILE A 93 8.44 -10.91 -5.35
N GLN A 94 9.44 -11.63 -5.85
CA GLN A 94 10.72 -11.05 -6.27
C GLN A 94 11.29 -10.13 -5.16
N ASN A 95 11.48 -8.84 -5.44
CA ASN A 95 11.95 -7.85 -4.47
C ASN A 95 10.81 -6.99 -3.89
N THR A 96 9.61 -7.55 -3.77
CA THR A 96 8.45 -6.82 -3.23
C THR A 96 7.78 -7.58 -2.09
N LEU A 97 7.38 -6.85 -1.04
CA LEU A 97 6.52 -7.33 0.04
C LEU A 97 5.08 -6.90 -0.24
N VAL A 98 4.23 -7.86 -0.57
CA VAL A 98 2.84 -7.60 -0.97
C VAL A 98 1.90 -7.94 0.18
N SER A 99 1.02 -7.00 0.54
CA SER A 99 -0.02 -7.24 1.54
C SER A 99 -1.08 -8.21 1.01
N LEU A 100 -1.48 -9.20 1.82
CA LEU A 100 -2.59 -10.12 1.50
C LEU A 100 -3.90 -9.40 1.21
N VAL A 101 -4.08 -8.21 1.77
CA VAL A 101 -5.25 -7.35 1.50
C VAL A 101 -5.41 -7.05 0.00
N VAL A 102 -4.31 -7.00 -0.75
CA VAL A 102 -4.31 -6.79 -2.21
C VAL A 102 -4.99 -7.95 -2.96
N LEU A 103 -4.92 -9.17 -2.40
CA LEU A 103 -5.58 -10.37 -2.94
C LEU A 103 -7.03 -10.52 -2.46
N GLU A 104 -7.30 -10.12 -1.21
CA GLU A 104 -8.56 -10.42 -0.50
C GLU A 104 -9.63 -9.37 -0.70
N LYS A 105 -9.26 -8.10 -0.88
CA LYS A 105 -10.22 -7.01 -0.95
C LYS A 105 -10.62 -6.71 -2.38
N ASP A 106 -11.92 -6.50 -2.53
CA ASP A 106 -12.51 -6.11 -3.80
C ASP A 106 -12.50 -4.58 -3.94
N PHE A 107 -12.23 -4.12 -5.16
CA PHE A 107 -12.21 -2.70 -5.49
C PHE A 107 -12.47 -2.47 -6.97
N CYS A 108 -13.29 -1.48 -7.27
CA CYS A 108 -13.49 -0.97 -8.62
C CYS A 108 -13.90 0.50 -8.54
N CYS A 109 -13.14 1.42 -9.16
CA CYS A 109 -13.50 2.82 -9.16
C CYS A 109 -14.93 3.04 -9.68
N ASP A 110 -15.75 3.71 -8.87
CA ASP A 110 -17.12 4.12 -9.22
C ASP A 110 -17.10 5.63 -9.49
N LEU A 111 -16.63 6.00 -10.69
CA LEU A 111 -16.46 7.41 -11.06
C LEU A 111 -17.79 8.16 -11.11
N ASP A 112 -18.91 7.47 -11.38
CA ASP A 112 -20.24 8.08 -11.37
C ASP A 112 -20.60 8.61 -9.98
N LYS A 113 -20.05 8.01 -8.93
CA LYS A 113 -20.28 8.44 -7.56
C LYS A 113 -19.17 9.31 -6.98
N CYS A 114 -17.90 8.91 -7.13
CA CYS A 114 -16.78 9.66 -6.54
C CYS A 114 -16.34 10.86 -7.38
N ARG A 115 -16.68 10.90 -8.68
CA ARG A 115 -16.37 12.02 -9.59
C ARG A 115 -14.90 12.44 -9.59
N GLY A 116 -13.97 11.52 -9.31
CA GLY A 116 -12.55 11.80 -9.32
C GLY A 116 -12.02 12.51 -8.06
N CYS A 117 -12.68 12.37 -6.91
CA CYS A 117 -12.30 13.01 -5.64
C CYS A 117 -10.83 12.82 -5.23
N CYS A 118 -10.17 11.72 -5.62
CA CYS A 118 -8.77 11.49 -5.28
C CYS A 118 -7.79 12.56 -5.81
N CYS A 119 -8.22 13.39 -6.75
CA CYS A 119 -7.41 14.49 -7.29
C CYS A 119 -7.69 15.85 -6.60
N ILE A 120 -8.72 15.94 -5.75
CA ILE A 120 -9.18 17.19 -5.13
C ILE A 120 -9.41 17.09 -3.62
N GLU A 121 -9.21 15.92 -3.02
CA GLU A 121 -9.38 15.70 -1.57
C GLU A 121 -8.07 15.32 -0.88
N GLY A 122 -6.93 15.48 -1.58
CA GLY A 122 -5.60 15.23 -0.99
C GLY A 122 -5.16 16.41 -0.14
N ASP A 123 -4.47 16.12 0.95
CA ASP A 123 -3.73 17.05 1.80
C ASP A 123 -2.27 17.19 1.35
N GLU A 124 -1.82 16.25 0.51
CA GLU A 124 -0.50 16.24 -0.13
C GLU A 124 -0.62 15.85 -1.60
N GLY A 125 0.43 16.15 -2.39
CA GLY A 125 0.50 15.75 -3.79
C GLY A 125 0.68 14.24 -3.97
N ALA A 126 0.56 13.78 -5.21
CA ALA A 126 0.82 12.39 -5.56
C ALA A 126 2.35 12.15 -5.68
N PRO A 127 2.91 11.06 -5.10
CA PRO A 127 4.31 10.72 -5.25
C PRO A 127 4.77 10.68 -6.71
N LEU A 128 5.96 11.24 -6.97
CA LEU A 128 6.57 11.34 -8.29
C LEU A 128 8.01 10.85 -8.27
N THR A 129 8.41 10.10 -9.30
CA THR A 129 9.84 9.88 -9.57
C THR A 129 10.44 11.04 -10.35
N ASP A 130 11.79 11.14 -10.36
CA ASP A 130 12.50 12.17 -11.14
C ASP A 130 12.23 12.02 -12.65
N GLU A 131 12.15 10.77 -13.13
CA GLU A 131 11.85 10.47 -14.52
C GLU A 131 10.41 10.88 -14.90
N GLU A 132 9.45 10.69 -13.99
CA GLU A 132 8.06 11.10 -14.20
C GLU A 132 7.93 12.63 -14.21
N GLU A 133 8.61 13.31 -13.30
CA GLU A 133 8.66 14.79 -13.30
C GLU A 133 9.23 15.32 -14.61
N GLN A 134 10.33 14.72 -15.11
CA GLN A 134 10.91 15.12 -16.38
C GLN A 134 9.92 14.92 -17.55
N LYS A 135 9.24 13.78 -17.61
CA LYS A 135 8.20 13.54 -18.62
C LYS A 135 7.04 14.54 -18.53
N ILE A 136 6.60 14.88 -17.31
CA ILE A 136 5.57 15.89 -17.11
C ILE A 136 6.05 17.26 -17.59
N ARG A 137 7.31 17.61 -17.36
CA ARG A 137 7.91 18.86 -17.85
C ARG A 137 7.90 18.93 -19.38
N GLU A 138 8.18 17.82 -20.06
CA GLU A 138 8.19 17.75 -21.53
C GLU A 138 6.77 17.91 -22.12
N ILE A 139 5.75 17.36 -21.48
CA ILE A 139 4.36 17.44 -21.92
C ILE A 139 3.62 18.69 -21.42
N LEU A 140 4.23 19.45 -20.50
CA LEU A 140 3.61 20.63 -19.90
C LEU A 140 3.05 21.62 -20.92
N PRO A 141 3.75 21.97 -22.03
CA PRO A 141 3.19 22.89 -23.04
C PRO A 141 1.86 22.41 -23.66
N ILE A 142 1.62 21.08 -23.68
CA ILE A 142 0.41 20.49 -24.25
C ILE A 142 -0.77 20.62 -23.27
N ILE A 143 -0.53 20.47 -21.96
CA ILE A 143 -1.57 20.49 -20.94
C ILE A 143 -1.79 21.88 -20.32
N LEU A 144 -0.78 22.75 -20.39
CA LEU A 144 -0.80 24.09 -19.78
C LEU A 144 -2.03 24.94 -20.19
N PRO A 145 -2.48 24.97 -21.47
CA PRO A 145 -3.67 25.72 -21.85
C PRO A 145 -4.95 25.31 -21.12
N ASP A 146 -5.05 24.03 -20.72
CA ASP A 146 -6.21 23.46 -20.05
C ASP A 146 -6.14 23.61 -18.51
N MET A 147 -4.98 23.99 -17.94
CA MET A 147 -4.81 24.20 -16.49
C MET A 147 -5.57 25.41 -15.99
N THR A 148 -6.02 25.38 -14.73
CA THR A 148 -6.61 26.54 -14.07
C THR A 148 -5.59 27.69 -13.92
N LYS A 149 -6.05 28.91 -13.71
CA LYS A 149 -5.14 30.07 -13.49
C LYS A 149 -4.34 29.88 -12.21
N GLU A 150 -4.99 29.35 -11.18
CA GLU A 150 -4.40 29.05 -9.86
C GLU A 150 -3.30 27.98 -9.99
N ALA A 151 -3.60 26.88 -10.71
CA ALA A 151 -2.63 25.83 -10.94
C ALA A 151 -1.40 26.32 -11.73
N ARG A 152 -1.60 27.15 -12.75
CA ARG A 152 -0.48 27.76 -13.49
C ARG A 152 0.37 28.64 -12.59
N ALA A 153 -0.24 29.47 -11.75
CA ALA A 153 0.47 30.33 -10.81
C ALA A 153 1.32 29.51 -9.81
N VAL A 154 0.76 28.39 -9.32
CA VAL A 154 1.50 27.47 -8.45
C VAL A 154 2.69 26.84 -9.19
N VAL A 155 2.50 26.35 -10.42
CA VAL A 155 3.58 25.75 -11.21
C VAL A 155 4.67 26.76 -11.56
N GLU A 156 4.30 28.02 -11.82
CA GLU A 156 5.24 29.10 -12.07
C GLU A 156 6.05 29.48 -10.82
N ALA A 157 5.41 29.48 -9.65
CA ALA A 157 6.04 29.90 -8.39
C ALA A 157 6.92 28.81 -7.76
N GLN A 158 6.48 27.54 -7.74
CA GLN A 158 7.17 26.46 -7.03
C GLN A 158 7.52 25.24 -7.89
N GLY A 159 7.05 25.18 -9.15
CA GLY A 159 7.30 24.05 -10.05
C GLY A 159 6.19 23.01 -10.07
N LEU A 160 6.48 21.88 -10.73
CA LEU A 160 5.56 20.77 -10.94
C LEU A 160 5.42 19.86 -9.71
N SER A 161 6.42 19.91 -8.82
CA SER A 161 6.56 19.07 -7.65
C SER A 161 7.21 19.83 -6.50
N TYR A 162 7.06 19.30 -5.29
CA TYR A 162 7.74 19.75 -4.07
C TYR A 162 8.08 18.55 -3.19
N LEU A 163 8.90 18.77 -2.16
CA LEU A 163 9.12 17.75 -1.12
C LEU A 163 8.09 17.94 -0.02
N ASP A 164 7.36 16.88 0.29
CA ASP A 164 6.41 16.86 1.39
C ASP A 164 7.13 16.85 2.77
N PRO A 165 6.43 16.93 3.91
CA PRO A 165 7.04 16.87 5.24
C PRO A 165 7.82 15.59 5.52
N SER A 166 7.55 14.49 4.81
CA SER A 166 8.28 13.23 4.91
C SER A 166 9.57 13.23 4.09
N GLY A 167 9.75 14.22 3.20
CA GLY A 167 10.85 14.31 2.25
C GLY A 167 10.58 13.56 0.94
N GLU A 168 9.35 13.09 0.72
CA GLU A 168 8.95 12.47 -0.55
C GLU A 168 8.64 13.54 -1.60
N LYS A 169 9.10 13.34 -2.84
CA LYS A 169 8.74 14.20 -3.95
C LYS A 169 7.31 13.92 -4.38
N VAL A 170 6.46 14.95 -4.36
CA VAL A 170 5.04 14.86 -4.70
C VAL A 170 4.64 15.94 -5.71
N THR A 171 3.53 15.74 -6.44
CA THR A 171 2.98 16.77 -7.34
C THR A 171 2.59 18.03 -6.58
N SER A 172 2.82 19.20 -7.18
CA SER A 172 2.32 20.45 -6.60
C SER A 172 0.79 20.46 -6.48
N ILE A 173 0.29 21.16 -5.45
CA ILE A 173 -1.13 21.27 -5.13
C ILE A 173 -1.56 22.75 -5.03
N VAL A 174 -2.81 23.00 -5.30
CA VAL A 174 -3.46 24.32 -5.19
C VAL A 174 -4.24 24.36 -3.89
N ASN A 175 -4.06 25.41 -3.09
CA ASN A 175 -4.78 25.63 -1.82
C ASN A 175 -4.67 24.45 -0.84
N ASP A 176 -3.50 23.83 -0.79
CA ASP A 176 -3.19 22.67 0.08
C ASP A 176 -4.17 21.49 -0.13
N LYS A 177 -4.70 21.32 -1.33
CA LYS A 177 -5.74 20.33 -1.61
C LYS A 177 -5.71 19.75 -3.02
N ASP A 178 -5.95 20.59 -4.03
CA ASP A 178 -6.18 20.14 -5.40
C ASP A 178 -4.86 19.91 -6.14
N CYS A 179 -4.67 18.74 -6.77
CA CYS A 179 -3.54 18.52 -7.65
C CYS A 179 -3.51 19.58 -8.79
N VAL A 180 -2.33 20.15 -9.09
CA VAL A 180 -2.19 21.15 -10.19
C VAL A 180 -2.63 20.62 -11.55
N PHE A 181 -2.66 19.31 -11.76
CA PHE A 181 -3.13 18.67 -12.98
C PHE A 181 -4.60 18.29 -12.95
N ALA A 182 -5.30 18.59 -11.85
CA ALA A 182 -6.74 18.33 -11.73
C ALA A 182 -7.57 19.42 -12.44
N ARG A 183 -8.64 19.01 -13.07
CA ARG A 183 -9.63 19.89 -13.68
C ARG A 183 -11.02 19.37 -13.40
N THR A 184 -11.90 20.25 -12.91
CA THR A 184 -13.31 19.91 -12.71
C THR A 184 -14.13 20.49 -13.88
N ASP A 185 -15.00 19.69 -14.46
CA ASP A 185 -15.92 20.12 -15.51
C ASP A 185 -17.19 20.79 -14.91
N HIS A 186 -18.06 21.26 -15.79
CA HIS A 186 -19.32 21.91 -15.42
C HIS A 186 -20.33 21.00 -14.71
N ASN A 187 -20.13 19.66 -14.78
CA ASN A 187 -20.96 18.66 -14.09
C ASN A 187 -20.37 18.27 -12.73
N GLY A 188 -19.25 18.87 -12.33
CA GLY A 188 -18.53 18.53 -11.09
C GLY A 188 -17.69 17.25 -11.16
N TRP A 189 -17.33 16.79 -12.37
CA TRP A 189 -16.41 15.68 -12.54
C TRP A 189 -14.98 16.18 -12.58
N CYS A 190 -14.16 15.68 -11.69
CA CYS A 190 -12.74 15.91 -11.69
C CYS A 190 -12.01 14.86 -12.53
N TYR A 191 -11.07 15.33 -13.34
CA TYR A 191 -10.22 14.48 -14.18
C TYR A 191 -8.80 15.04 -14.24
N CYS A 192 -7.85 14.13 -14.49
CA CYS A 192 -6.46 14.49 -14.67
C CYS A 192 -6.21 14.99 -16.10
N LEU A 193 -5.59 16.15 -16.26
CA LEU A 193 -5.25 16.72 -17.57
C LEU A 193 -4.23 15.87 -18.33
N ILE A 194 -3.29 15.26 -17.61
CA ILE A 194 -2.32 14.33 -18.20
C ILE A 194 -3.05 13.13 -18.79
N GLU A 195 -3.92 12.46 -18.02
CA GLU A 195 -4.68 11.31 -18.49
C GLU A 195 -5.63 11.66 -19.64
N LYS A 196 -6.24 12.85 -19.59
CA LYS A 196 -7.08 13.37 -20.70
C LYS A 196 -6.28 13.53 -21.98
N ALA A 197 -5.08 14.10 -21.90
CA ALA A 197 -4.20 14.28 -23.06
C ALA A 197 -3.71 12.94 -23.62
N TYR A 198 -3.38 11.97 -22.74
CA TYR A 198 -3.05 10.62 -23.12
C TYR A 198 -4.20 9.91 -23.85
N ASN A 199 -5.42 9.95 -23.29
CA ASN A 199 -6.59 9.33 -23.89
C ASN A 199 -6.98 9.98 -25.23
N ALA A 200 -6.60 11.23 -25.45
CA ALA A 200 -6.76 11.94 -26.71
C ALA A 200 -5.62 11.65 -27.72
N GLY A 201 -4.66 10.79 -27.37
CA GLY A 201 -3.51 10.46 -28.23
C GLY A 201 -2.51 11.61 -28.43
N LYS A 202 -2.53 12.65 -27.58
CA LYS A 202 -1.64 13.81 -27.70
C LYS A 202 -0.28 13.58 -27.06
N ILE A 203 -0.17 12.63 -26.13
CA ILE A 203 1.03 12.28 -25.38
C ILE A 203 1.08 10.77 -25.14
N ASP A 204 2.25 10.22 -24.84
CA ASP A 204 2.49 8.81 -24.53
C ASP A 204 2.57 8.51 -23.02
N PHE A 205 2.56 9.51 -22.17
CA PHE A 205 2.60 9.40 -20.71
C PHE A 205 1.20 9.45 -20.11
N LYS A 206 0.69 8.31 -19.60
CA LYS A 206 -0.69 8.20 -19.13
C LYS A 206 -0.96 9.04 -17.87
N LYS A 207 -0.16 8.87 -16.82
CA LYS A 207 -0.16 9.62 -15.55
C LYS A 207 0.93 9.06 -14.62
N PRO A 208 1.26 9.73 -13.49
CA PRO A 208 2.18 9.19 -12.49
C PRO A 208 1.77 7.78 -12.05
N ILE A 209 2.76 6.93 -11.82
CA ILE A 209 2.51 5.53 -11.44
C ILE A 209 1.78 5.43 -10.10
N SER A 210 2.06 6.32 -9.17
CA SER A 210 1.36 6.42 -7.88
C SER A 210 -0.14 6.65 -8.04
N CYS A 211 -0.54 7.52 -8.98
CA CYS A 211 -1.95 7.75 -9.31
C CYS A 211 -2.57 6.57 -10.07
N HIS A 212 -1.79 5.89 -10.94
CA HIS A 212 -2.29 4.77 -11.73
C HIS A 212 -2.49 3.51 -10.87
N LEU A 213 -1.64 3.29 -9.87
CA LEU A 213 -1.72 2.18 -8.91
C LEU A 213 -2.77 2.40 -7.81
N TYR A 214 -3.25 3.65 -7.62
CA TYR A 214 -4.17 3.91 -6.51
C TYR A 214 -5.41 2.99 -6.59
N PRO A 215 -5.82 2.32 -5.51
CA PRO A 215 -5.50 2.54 -4.10
C PRO A 215 -4.26 1.77 -3.55
N ILE A 216 -3.42 1.21 -4.38
CA ILE A 216 -2.14 0.66 -3.91
C ILE A 216 -1.15 1.82 -3.70
N ARG A 217 -0.45 1.80 -2.56
CA ARG A 217 0.70 2.64 -2.23
C ARG A 217 1.95 1.79 -2.20
N LEU A 218 3.06 2.38 -2.64
CA LEU A 218 4.38 1.76 -2.63
C LEU A 218 5.22 2.44 -1.55
N ASN A 219 5.81 1.65 -0.66
CA ASN A 219 6.66 2.14 0.43
C ASN A 219 8.01 1.44 0.37
N GLN A 220 9.10 2.14 0.71
CA GLN A 220 10.40 1.51 0.84
C GLN A 220 10.48 0.75 2.16
N VAL A 221 10.83 -0.55 2.12
CA VAL A 221 10.98 -1.42 3.30
C VAL A 221 12.36 -2.08 3.24
N GLY A 222 13.36 -1.40 3.80
CA GLY A 222 14.76 -1.79 3.62
C GLY A 222 15.14 -1.77 2.14
N ASP A 223 15.62 -2.90 1.60
CA ASP A 223 15.96 -3.03 0.17
C ASP A 223 14.77 -3.48 -0.69
N MET A 224 13.60 -3.67 -0.11
CA MET A 224 12.39 -4.15 -0.79
C MET A 224 11.36 -3.05 -0.95
N ILE A 225 10.42 -3.27 -1.87
CA ILE A 225 9.26 -2.39 -2.07
C ILE A 225 8.04 -3.03 -1.41
N GLY A 226 7.45 -2.35 -0.43
CA GLY A 226 6.15 -2.68 0.14
C GLY A 226 5.02 -2.30 -0.84
N VAL A 227 4.09 -3.23 -1.05
CA VAL A 227 2.90 -3.04 -1.90
C VAL A 227 1.68 -3.17 -1.01
N GLU A 228 1.08 -2.04 -0.65
CA GLU A 228 0.04 -1.95 0.38
C GLU A 228 -1.24 -1.32 -0.14
N TYR A 229 -2.37 -1.73 0.44
CA TYR A 229 -3.68 -1.13 0.16
C TYR A 229 -3.93 0.06 1.07
N HIS A 230 -4.04 1.24 0.49
CA HIS A 230 -4.46 2.45 1.19
C HIS A 230 -5.99 2.54 1.25
N ARG A 231 -6.54 2.42 2.46
CA ARG A 231 -7.97 2.53 2.68
C ARG A 231 -8.35 3.98 2.96
N TRP A 232 -8.80 4.66 1.93
CA TRP A 232 -9.32 6.02 2.05
C TRP A 232 -10.85 6.04 2.05
N ASP A 233 -11.47 6.88 2.88
CA ASP A 233 -12.94 6.87 3.03
C ASP A 233 -13.67 7.42 1.82
N ILE A 234 -13.09 8.36 1.07
CA ILE A 234 -13.64 8.84 -0.20
C ILE A 234 -13.85 7.72 -1.24
N CYS A 235 -13.11 6.61 -1.13
CA CYS A 235 -13.26 5.43 -1.97
C CYS A 235 -14.28 4.41 -1.46
N HIS A 236 -15.21 4.81 -0.57
CA HIS A 236 -16.25 3.91 -0.07
C HIS A 236 -17.10 3.33 -1.22
N CYS A 237 -17.50 4.14 -2.17
CA CYS A 237 -18.27 3.69 -3.34
C CYS A 237 -17.52 2.66 -4.18
N ALA A 238 -16.20 2.82 -4.34
CA ALA A 238 -15.37 1.88 -5.09
C ALA A 238 -15.29 0.50 -4.39
N ARG A 239 -15.24 0.47 -3.06
CA ARG A 239 -15.30 -0.79 -2.28
C ARG A 239 -16.64 -1.49 -2.42
N VAL A 240 -17.74 -0.72 -2.44
CA VAL A 240 -19.10 -1.26 -2.64
C VAL A 240 -19.24 -1.86 -4.05
N LEU A 241 -18.79 -1.12 -5.08
CA LEU A 241 -18.83 -1.60 -6.46
C LEU A 241 -17.93 -2.82 -6.66
N GLY A 242 -16.70 -2.80 -6.14
CA GLY A 242 -15.78 -3.94 -6.21
C GLY A 242 -16.39 -5.21 -5.62
N LYS A 243 -17.00 -5.12 -4.43
CA LYS A 243 -17.72 -6.25 -3.81
C LYS A 243 -18.86 -6.77 -4.68
N LYS A 244 -19.64 -5.87 -5.28
CA LYS A 244 -20.74 -6.25 -6.17
C LYS A 244 -20.23 -7.00 -7.41
N LEU A 245 -19.05 -6.63 -7.90
CA LEU A 245 -18.43 -7.22 -9.08
C LEU A 245 -17.55 -8.43 -8.75
N HIS A 246 -17.30 -8.71 -7.46
CA HIS A 246 -16.32 -9.71 -7.00
C HIS A 246 -14.96 -9.51 -7.66
N LEU A 247 -14.48 -8.25 -7.70
CA LEU A 247 -13.28 -7.86 -8.41
C LEU A 247 -12.15 -7.51 -7.42
N PRO A 248 -11.22 -8.43 -7.16
CA PRO A 248 -10.08 -8.16 -6.27
C PRO A 248 -9.21 -7.01 -6.77
N ILE A 249 -8.57 -6.29 -5.84
CA ILE A 249 -7.71 -5.13 -6.11
C ILE A 249 -6.67 -5.45 -7.18
N TYR A 250 -5.96 -6.59 -7.06
CA TYR A 250 -4.91 -6.95 -8.02
C TYR A 250 -5.43 -7.18 -9.45
N GLN A 251 -6.66 -7.64 -9.60
CA GLN A 251 -7.28 -7.81 -10.92
C GLN A 251 -7.75 -6.47 -11.49
N PHE A 252 -8.33 -5.60 -10.65
CA PHE A 252 -8.71 -4.25 -11.04
C PHE A 252 -7.50 -3.44 -11.50
N LEU A 253 -6.36 -3.60 -10.82
CA LEU A 253 -5.12 -2.87 -11.09
C LEU A 253 -4.12 -3.65 -11.98
N LYS A 254 -4.58 -4.62 -12.77
CA LYS A 254 -3.71 -5.42 -13.64
C LYS A 254 -2.76 -4.56 -14.47
N GLU A 255 -3.31 -3.59 -15.21
CA GLU A 255 -2.52 -2.74 -16.11
C GLU A 255 -1.42 -1.94 -15.38
N PRO A 256 -1.72 -1.17 -14.30
CA PRO A 256 -0.70 -0.42 -13.60
C PRO A 256 0.32 -1.31 -12.84
N LEU A 257 -0.07 -2.48 -12.37
CA LEU A 257 0.85 -3.45 -11.75
C LEU A 257 1.84 -3.99 -12.78
N ILE A 258 1.37 -4.36 -13.98
CA ILE A 258 2.25 -4.77 -15.08
C ILE A 258 3.16 -3.61 -15.51
N ARG A 259 2.63 -2.40 -15.64
CA ARG A 259 3.41 -1.20 -15.97
C ARG A 259 4.54 -0.95 -14.96
N ARG A 260 4.29 -1.21 -13.67
CA ARG A 260 5.26 -0.93 -12.60
C ARG A 260 6.28 -2.03 -12.39
N PHE A 261 5.84 -3.29 -12.42
CA PHE A 261 6.63 -4.44 -11.99
C PHE A 261 6.95 -5.43 -13.12
N GLY A 262 6.27 -5.32 -14.26
CA GLY A 262 6.40 -6.24 -15.40
C GLY A 262 5.39 -7.39 -15.38
N GLN A 263 5.29 -8.07 -16.53
CA GLN A 263 4.34 -9.16 -16.74
C GLN A 263 4.64 -10.37 -15.86
N GLU A 264 5.91 -10.76 -15.74
CA GLU A 264 6.35 -11.91 -14.95
C GLU A 264 5.98 -11.77 -13.47
N TRP A 265 6.17 -10.57 -12.90
CA TRP A 265 5.77 -10.27 -11.52
C TRP A 265 4.25 -10.41 -11.35
N TYR A 266 3.46 -9.92 -12.31
CA TYR A 266 2.01 -10.01 -12.23
C TYR A 266 1.51 -11.46 -12.38
N ASP A 267 2.16 -12.27 -13.20
CA ASP A 267 1.84 -13.69 -13.36
C ASP A 267 2.13 -14.46 -12.06
N GLU A 268 3.25 -14.16 -11.38
CA GLU A 268 3.58 -14.71 -10.07
C GLU A 268 2.54 -14.31 -9.02
N LEU A 269 2.10 -13.03 -9.00
CA LEU A 269 1.01 -12.56 -8.14
C LEU A 269 -0.28 -13.35 -8.36
N CYS A 270 -0.63 -13.64 -9.61
CA CYS A 270 -1.81 -14.43 -9.93
C CYS A 270 -1.71 -15.88 -9.42
N LEU A 271 -0.54 -16.51 -9.52
CA LEU A 271 -0.30 -17.86 -8.99
C LEU A 271 -0.46 -17.89 -7.47
N VAL A 272 0.12 -16.90 -6.76
CA VAL A 272 -0.05 -16.77 -5.30
C VAL A 272 -1.52 -16.58 -4.93
N ALA A 273 -2.25 -15.76 -5.69
CA ALA A 273 -3.67 -15.52 -5.46
C ALA A 273 -4.53 -16.80 -5.65
N GLU A 274 -4.21 -17.63 -6.63
CA GLU A 274 -4.87 -18.91 -6.84
C GLU A 274 -4.62 -19.90 -5.68
N GLU A 275 -3.37 -20.02 -5.25
CA GLU A 275 -3.02 -20.87 -4.12
C GLU A 275 -3.67 -20.39 -2.81
N TRP A 276 -3.73 -19.08 -2.59
CA TRP A 276 -4.40 -18.48 -1.45
C TRP A 276 -5.88 -18.83 -1.39
N LYS A 277 -6.58 -18.73 -2.54
CA LYS A 277 -8.01 -19.11 -2.64
C LYS A 277 -8.25 -20.59 -2.38
N LYS A 278 -7.35 -21.50 -2.82
CA LYS A 278 -7.47 -22.95 -2.56
C LYS A 278 -7.34 -23.32 -1.08
N GLN A 279 -6.69 -22.48 -0.27
CA GLN A 279 -6.57 -22.67 1.18
C GLN A 279 -7.85 -22.29 1.95
N GLY A 280 -8.92 -21.87 1.26
CA GLY A 280 -10.20 -21.51 1.87
C GLY A 280 -10.17 -20.17 2.62
N ARG A 281 -9.26 -19.30 2.23
CA ARG A 281 -9.08 -17.97 2.81
C ARG A 281 -9.36 -16.89 1.77
#